data_f2fb0d9051ba92eb35a1820302bc0234
#
_entry.id   f2fb0d9051ba92eb35a1820302bc0234
#
_cell.length_a   1.000
_cell.length_b   1.000
_cell.length_c   1.000
_cell.angle_alpha   90.00
_cell.angle_beta   90.00
_cell.angle_gamma   90.00
#
_symmetry.space_group_name_H-M   'P 1'
#
loop_
_entity.id
_entity.type
_entity.pdbx_description
1 polymer ?
#
loop_
_entity_poly.entity_id
_entity_poly.type
_entity_poly.pdbx_seq_one_letter_code
_entity_poly.pdbx_strand_id
1 'polypeptide(L)'
;MKKIIPYYQIISCFFFSLLGLQIKMLFQESTVENIVFYRSFFGTFVLFLIMVHKREKLRTILRTADIKIHIFRSLCGMLAMYFGYKSLIYLSLAQASTIGFSKVFFTCIISSFVFTEKLRSHILFCIILGFIGIILITNPDKINSHLGVYMSLFSAICVSGGIISISYLSKKDRTMTILFYHSLFSSLIFFIIFNHKIIFGSNFLIFKYLILTVTALIGQFFNTESYKNDLTQKVVILGYSRIIFSTILGAIILDDQISWTNLLGISIVILTTFLVQKK
;
A
#
# COMPACT_ATOMS: atom_id res chain seq x y z
N MET A 1 17.79 18.29 1.66
CA MET A 1 17.15 16.97 1.47
C MET A 1 15.80 16.78 2.19
N LYS A 2 15.49 17.44 3.32
CA LYS A 2 14.20 17.31 4.04
C LYS A 2 12.93 17.72 3.25
N LYS A 3 13.03 18.54 2.21
CA LYS A 3 11.87 19.02 1.41
C LYS A 3 11.33 18.01 0.37
N ILE A 4 12.06 16.94 0.06
CA ILE A 4 11.73 16.01 -1.05
C ILE A 4 10.84 14.83 -0.58
N ILE A 5 10.89 14.50 0.70
CA ILE A 5 10.23 13.33 1.27
C ILE A 5 8.71 13.33 1.12
N PRO A 6 7.98 14.46 1.34
CA PRO A 6 6.54 14.50 1.14
C PRO A 6 6.14 14.15 -0.30
N TYR A 7 6.94 14.56 -1.28
CA TYR A 7 6.68 14.26 -2.68
C TYR A 7 6.77 12.77 -3.00
N TYR A 8 7.72 12.04 -2.39
CA TYR A 8 7.81 10.59 -2.58
C TYR A 8 6.55 9.87 -2.11
N GLN A 9 6.00 10.25 -0.95
CA GLN A 9 4.77 9.65 -0.47
C GLN A 9 3.56 10.00 -1.35
N ILE A 10 3.48 11.22 -1.85
CA ILE A 10 2.40 11.65 -2.75
C ILE A 10 2.49 10.89 -4.08
N ILE A 11 3.68 10.75 -4.67
CA ILE A 11 3.91 9.95 -5.88
C ILE A 11 3.50 8.49 -5.63
N SER A 12 3.91 7.92 -4.51
CA SER A 12 3.50 6.56 -4.12
C SER A 12 1.97 6.43 -4.06
N CYS A 13 1.28 7.41 -3.47
CA CYS A 13 -0.18 7.43 -3.37
C CYS A 13 -0.85 7.43 -4.74
N PHE A 14 -0.32 8.18 -5.70
CA PHE A 14 -0.81 8.17 -7.08
C PHE A 14 -0.69 6.77 -7.70
N PHE A 15 0.48 6.15 -7.65
CA PHE A 15 0.70 4.81 -8.21
C PHE A 15 -0.13 3.73 -7.50
N PHE A 16 -0.33 3.82 -6.19
CA PHE A 16 -1.21 2.89 -5.48
C PHE A 16 -2.69 3.11 -5.79
N SER A 17 -3.11 4.31 -6.15
CA SER A 17 -4.47 4.57 -6.63
C SER A 17 -4.69 3.95 -8.00
N LEU A 18 -3.72 4.15 -8.91
CA LEU A 18 -3.72 3.52 -10.23
C LEU A 18 -3.71 1.98 -10.12
N LEU A 19 -2.90 1.44 -9.21
CA LEU A 19 -2.88 0.01 -8.92
C LEU A 19 -4.25 -0.51 -8.46
N GLY A 20 -4.93 0.22 -7.57
CA GLY A 20 -6.27 -0.13 -7.10
C GLY A 20 -7.30 -0.22 -8.23
N LEU A 21 -7.24 0.72 -9.18
CA LEU A 21 -8.06 0.72 -10.39
C LEU A 21 -7.76 -0.50 -11.27
N GLN A 22 -6.47 -0.76 -11.55
CA GLN A 22 -6.05 -1.93 -12.35
C GLN A 22 -6.54 -3.25 -11.75
N ILE A 23 -6.48 -3.40 -10.42
CA ILE A 23 -6.97 -4.59 -9.71
C ILE A 23 -8.49 -4.73 -9.90
N LYS A 24 -9.25 -3.63 -9.75
CA LYS A 24 -10.70 -3.65 -9.94
C LYS A 24 -11.08 -4.10 -11.35
N MET A 25 -10.36 -3.64 -12.36
CA MET A 25 -10.57 -4.07 -13.76
C MET A 25 -10.20 -5.54 -13.95
N LEU A 26 -9.13 -6.03 -13.31
CA LEU A 26 -8.67 -7.41 -13.45
C LEU A 26 -9.59 -8.44 -12.76
N PHE A 27 -10.44 -8.06 -11.83
CA PHE A 27 -11.38 -8.99 -11.19
C PHE A 27 -12.40 -9.61 -12.14
N GLN A 28 -12.62 -9.00 -13.30
CA GLN A 28 -13.49 -9.56 -14.34
C GLN A 28 -12.84 -10.76 -15.07
N GLU A 29 -11.52 -10.85 -15.05
CA GLU A 29 -10.76 -11.83 -15.84
C GLU A 29 -9.87 -12.74 -14.97
N SER A 30 -9.72 -12.42 -13.69
CA SER A 30 -8.74 -13.07 -12.82
C SER A 30 -9.19 -13.18 -11.37
N THR A 31 -8.67 -14.20 -10.70
CA THR A 31 -8.86 -14.40 -9.25
C THR A 31 -7.88 -13.58 -8.42
N VAL A 32 -8.22 -13.33 -7.16
CA VAL A 32 -7.34 -12.63 -6.21
C VAL A 32 -6.02 -13.39 -6.05
N GLU A 33 -6.08 -14.71 -6.02
CA GLU A 33 -4.94 -15.62 -5.90
C GLU A 33 -3.94 -15.40 -7.05
N ASN A 34 -4.43 -15.37 -8.29
CA ASN A 34 -3.59 -15.09 -9.46
C ASN A 34 -2.97 -13.69 -9.41
N ILE A 35 -3.77 -12.67 -9.09
CA ILE A 35 -3.27 -11.29 -9.04
C ILE A 35 -2.13 -11.15 -8.02
N VAL A 36 -2.28 -11.69 -6.80
CA VAL A 36 -1.26 -11.61 -5.75
C VAL A 36 0.00 -12.40 -6.13
N PHE A 37 -0.17 -13.61 -6.67
CA PHE A 37 0.96 -14.45 -7.09
C PHE A 37 1.76 -13.80 -8.22
N TYR A 38 1.11 -13.50 -9.36
CA TYR A 38 1.81 -12.97 -10.52
C TYR A 38 2.46 -11.61 -10.26
N ARG A 39 1.80 -10.74 -9.49
CA ARG A 39 2.39 -9.48 -9.06
C ARG A 39 3.69 -9.69 -8.27
N SER A 40 3.72 -10.65 -7.37
CA SER A 40 4.91 -10.93 -6.54
C SER A 40 5.99 -11.64 -7.35
N PHE A 41 5.60 -12.61 -8.18
CA PHE A 41 6.51 -13.37 -9.04
C PHE A 41 7.20 -12.47 -10.07
N PHE A 42 6.43 -11.72 -10.86
CA PHE A 42 7.02 -10.77 -11.82
C PHE A 42 7.78 -9.64 -11.12
N GLY A 43 7.36 -9.25 -9.92
CA GLY A 43 8.09 -8.28 -9.11
C GLY A 43 9.50 -8.76 -8.77
N THR A 44 9.64 -10.03 -8.39
CA THR A 44 10.95 -10.65 -8.14
C THR A 44 11.80 -10.65 -9.39
N PHE A 45 11.23 -11.06 -10.52
CA PHE A 45 11.94 -11.17 -11.79
C PHE A 45 12.39 -9.79 -12.32
N VAL A 46 11.50 -8.80 -12.33
CA VAL A 46 11.82 -7.44 -12.78
C VAL A 46 12.89 -6.80 -11.90
N LEU A 47 12.81 -6.94 -10.59
CA LEU A 47 13.82 -6.39 -9.68
C LEU A 47 15.16 -7.10 -9.85
N PHE A 48 15.16 -8.41 -10.01
CA PHE A 48 16.37 -9.17 -10.30
C PHE A 48 17.05 -8.70 -11.60
N LEU A 49 16.28 -8.53 -12.69
CA LEU A 49 16.81 -8.03 -13.96
C LEU A 49 17.40 -6.62 -13.82
N ILE A 50 16.73 -5.71 -13.10
CA ILE A 50 17.25 -4.35 -12.86
C ILE A 50 18.58 -4.40 -12.11
N MET A 51 18.69 -5.26 -11.10
CA MET A 51 19.90 -5.41 -10.29
C MET A 51 21.06 -5.98 -11.10
N VAL A 52 20.79 -7.02 -11.92
CA VAL A 52 21.79 -7.61 -12.81
C VAL A 52 22.25 -6.59 -13.88
N HIS A 53 21.31 -5.85 -14.48
CA HIS A 53 21.64 -4.83 -15.48
C HIS A 53 22.54 -3.73 -14.91
N LYS A 54 22.35 -3.35 -13.66
CA LYS A 54 23.22 -2.40 -12.95
C LYS A 54 24.60 -2.97 -12.57
N ARG A 55 24.92 -4.20 -13.00
CA ARG A 55 26.16 -4.93 -12.70
C ARG A 55 26.48 -4.99 -11.20
N GLU A 56 25.45 -4.96 -10.36
CA GLU A 56 25.64 -5.11 -8.92
C GLU A 56 26.02 -6.55 -8.58
N LYS A 57 27.04 -6.73 -7.71
CA LYS A 57 27.42 -8.09 -7.26
C LYS A 57 26.24 -8.67 -6.47
N LEU A 58 25.85 -9.93 -6.78
CA LEU A 58 24.77 -10.66 -6.08
C LEU A 58 24.90 -10.57 -4.55
N ARG A 59 26.13 -10.67 -4.02
CA ARG A 59 26.40 -10.52 -2.59
C ARG A 59 26.00 -9.16 -2.03
N THR A 60 26.08 -8.10 -2.83
CA THR A 60 25.67 -6.74 -2.39
C THR A 60 24.16 -6.58 -2.42
N ILE A 61 23.50 -7.23 -3.38
CA ILE A 61 22.04 -7.25 -3.51
C ILE A 61 21.38 -8.00 -2.34
N LEU A 62 21.93 -9.19 -2.02
CA LEU A 62 21.41 -10.07 -0.98
C LEU A 62 21.88 -9.68 0.44
N ARG A 63 22.76 -8.69 0.56
CA ARG A 63 23.22 -8.23 1.87
C ARG A 63 22.09 -7.47 2.56
N THR A 64 21.61 -8.00 3.66
CA THR A 64 20.62 -7.37 4.53
C THR A 64 21.10 -7.33 5.96
N ALA A 65 20.64 -6.33 6.71
CA ALA A 65 20.90 -6.20 8.13
C ALA A 65 20.08 -7.20 8.97
N ASP A 66 18.88 -7.55 8.51
CA ASP A 66 17.93 -8.33 9.31
C ASP A 66 16.93 -9.12 8.44
N ILE A 67 17.30 -10.34 8.07
CA ILE A 67 16.48 -11.23 7.23
C ILE A 67 15.11 -11.57 7.89
N LYS A 68 15.05 -11.66 9.22
CA LYS A 68 13.82 -11.99 9.95
C LYS A 68 12.77 -10.89 9.73
N ILE A 69 13.19 -9.63 9.74
CA ILE A 69 12.29 -8.51 9.50
C ILE A 69 11.82 -8.49 8.03
N HIS A 70 12.66 -8.90 7.06
CA HIS A 70 12.23 -9.06 5.67
C HIS A 70 11.17 -10.15 5.51
N ILE A 71 11.32 -11.30 6.19
CA ILE A 71 10.31 -12.37 6.19
C ILE A 71 9.00 -11.86 6.81
N PHE A 72 9.06 -11.22 7.98
CA PHE A 72 7.89 -10.63 8.63
C PHE A 72 7.20 -9.58 7.73
N ARG A 73 7.98 -8.68 7.11
CA ARG A 73 7.50 -7.68 6.15
C ARG A 73 6.76 -8.34 4.98
N SER A 74 7.31 -9.43 4.45
CA SER A 74 6.74 -10.14 3.31
C SER A 74 5.46 -10.87 3.67
N LEU A 75 5.43 -11.51 4.84
CA LEU A 75 4.25 -12.16 5.37
C LEU A 75 3.10 -11.16 5.59
N CYS A 76 3.39 -10.06 6.31
CA CYS A 76 2.43 -8.99 6.51
C CYS A 76 1.94 -8.39 5.19
N GLY A 77 2.85 -8.12 4.25
CA GLY A 77 2.49 -7.55 2.94
C GLY A 77 1.64 -8.49 2.09
N MET A 78 1.96 -9.78 2.07
CA MET A 78 1.18 -10.80 1.36
C MET A 78 -0.24 -10.94 1.95
N LEU A 79 -0.35 -11.06 3.27
CA LEU A 79 -1.65 -11.14 3.95
C LEU A 79 -2.47 -9.87 3.72
N ALA A 80 -1.83 -8.70 3.80
CA ALA A 80 -2.48 -7.43 3.51
C ALA A 80 -3.04 -7.36 2.09
N MET A 81 -2.28 -7.81 1.09
CA MET A 81 -2.74 -7.88 -0.30
C MET A 81 -3.90 -8.85 -0.46
N TYR A 82 -3.76 -10.06 0.04
CA TYR A 82 -4.78 -11.09 -0.10
C TYR A 82 -6.10 -10.69 0.53
N PHE A 83 -6.10 -10.32 1.81
CA PHE A 83 -7.33 -9.94 2.51
C PHE A 83 -7.88 -8.60 2.04
N GLY A 84 -7.01 -7.65 1.70
CA GLY A 84 -7.41 -6.35 1.17
C GLY A 84 -8.09 -6.45 -0.20
N TYR A 85 -7.57 -7.29 -1.10
CA TYR A 85 -8.21 -7.52 -2.40
C TYR A 85 -9.48 -8.34 -2.25
N LYS A 86 -9.46 -9.36 -1.38
CA LYS A 86 -10.63 -10.21 -1.14
C LYS A 86 -11.78 -9.44 -0.50
N SER A 87 -11.51 -8.44 0.32
CA SER A 87 -12.55 -7.57 0.89
C SER A 87 -13.36 -6.81 -0.18
N LEU A 88 -12.74 -6.49 -1.32
CA LEU A 88 -13.40 -5.81 -2.44
C LEU A 88 -14.45 -6.67 -3.16
N ILE A 89 -14.50 -7.98 -2.90
CA ILE A 89 -15.56 -8.86 -3.38
C ILE A 89 -16.87 -8.60 -2.60
N TYR A 90 -16.72 -8.22 -1.33
CA TYR A 90 -17.84 -8.07 -0.39
C TYR A 90 -18.22 -6.60 -0.11
N LEU A 91 -17.29 -5.67 -0.35
CA LEU A 91 -17.44 -4.25 -0.08
C LEU A 91 -17.28 -3.43 -1.35
N SER A 92 -17.91 -2.27 -1.39
CA SER A 92 -17.59 -1.27 -2.41
C SER A 92 -16.15 -0.78 -2.23
N LEU A 93 -15.56 -0.22 -3.30
CA LEU A 93 -14.21 0.35 -3.25
C LEU A 93 -14.11 1.44 -2.18
N ALA A 94 -15.15 2.25 -2.05
CA ALA A 94 -15.25 3.31 -1.03
C ALA A 94 -15.23 2.71 0.39
N GLN A 95 -16.09 1.72 0.68
CA GLN A 95 -16.17 1.06 1.99
C GLN A 95 -14.84 0.40 2.37
N ALA A 96 -14.27 -0.41 1.47
CA ALA A 96 -12.99 -1.09 1.70
C ALA A 96 -11.84 -0.08 1.92
N SER A 97 -11.83 1.02 1.16
CA SER A 97 -10.83 2.08 1.31
C SER A 97 -10.94 2.77 2.67
N THR A 98 -12.14 3.17 3.09
CA THR A 98 -12.39 3.82 4.39
C THR A 98 -11.90 2.94 5.53
N ILE A 99 -12.31 1.66 5.54
CA ILE A 99 -11.89 0.71 6.57
C ILE A 99 -10.36 0.48 6.50
N GLY A 100 -9.81 0.34 5.29
CA GLY A 100 -8.38 0.14 5.06
C GLY A 100 -7.51 1.32 5.54
N PHE A 101 -8.03 2.53 5.60
CA PHE A 101 -7.31 3.67 6.17
C PHE A 101 -7.18 3.64 7.70
N SER A 102 -7.89 2.74 8.40
CA SER A 102 -7.65 2.47 9.82
C SER A 102 -6.21 2.02 10.10
N LYS A 103 -5.46 1.55 9.08
CA LYS A 103 -4.01 1.32 9.16
C LYS A 103 -3.23 2.51 9.73
N VAL A 104 -3.70 3.75 9.54
CA VAL A 104 -3.03 4.95 10.07
C VAL A 104 -3.04 4.94 11.58
N PHE A 105 -4.20 4.62 12.19
CA PHE A 105 -4.33 4.48 13.64
C PHE A 105 -3.41 3.37 14.16
N PHE A 106 -3.49 2.17 13.58
CA PHE A 106 -2.64 1.03 13.99
C PHE A 106 -1.16 1.35 13.84
N THR A 107 -0.74 1.96 12.72
CA THR A 107 0.66 2.32 12.50
C THR A 107 1.14 3.34 13.52
N CYS A 108 0.35 4.38 13.83
CA CYS A 108 0.74 5.39 14.80
C CYS A 108 0.85 4.83 16.22
N ILE A 109 -0.04 3.92 16.61
CA ILE A 109 0.03 3.23 17.89
C ILE A 109 1.28 2.34 17.94
N ILE A 110 1.47 1.47 16.95
CA ILE A 110 2.60 0.53 16.93
C ILE A 110 3.93 1.30 16.87
N SER A 111 4.04 2.36 16.07
CA SER A 111 5.26 3.17 15.97
C SER A 111 5.65 3.83 17.28
N SER A 112 4.66 4.20 18.10
CA SER A 112 4.91 4.76 19.43
C SER A 112 5.60 3.77 20.37
N PHE A 113 5.27 2.48 20.26
CA PHE A 113 5.89 1.43 21.07
C PHE A 113 7.23 0.97 20.48
N VAL A 114 7.31 0.78 19.15
CA VAL A 114 8.49 0.20 18.49
C VAL A 114 9.63 1.21 18.33
N PHE A 115 9.31 2.46 17.95
CA PHE A 115 10.31 3.49 17.68
C PHE A 115 10.36 4.58 18.75
N THR A 116 9.61 4.43 19.84
CA THR A 116 9.50 5.47 20.89
C THR A 116 9.06 6.84 20.34
N GLU A 117 8.39 6.84 19.19
CA GLU A 117 7.82 8.05 18.58
C GLU A 117 6.67 8.55 19.46
N LYS A 118 6.83 9.70 20.13
CA LYS A 118 5.77 10.25 20.97
C LYS A 118 4.56 10.64 20.13
N LEU A 119 3.40 10.09 20.48
CA LEU A 119 2.12 10.47 19.87
C LEU A 119 1.70 11.86 20.38
N ARG A 120 2.12 12.91 19.71
CA ARG A 120 1.79 14.28 20.08
C ARG A 120 0.34 14.59 19.76
N SER A 121 -0.31 15.46 20.55
CA SER A 121 -1.71 15.90 20.36
C SER A 121 -1.96 16.41 18.94
N HIS A 122 -0.98 17.11 18.35
CA HIS A 122 -1.05 17.56 16.96
C HIS A 122 -1.14 16.40 15.95
N ILE A 123 -0.39 15.32 16.13
CA ILE A 123 -0.44 14.13 15.29
C ILE A 123 -1.80 13.43 15.42
N LEU A 124 -2.29 13.28 16.66
CA LEU A 124 -3.62 12.71 16.93
C LEU A 124 -4.73 13.54 16.26
N PHE A 125 -4.66 14.87 16.36
CA PHE A 125 -5.59 15.77 15.67
C PHE A 125 -5.56 15.55 14.14
N CYS A 126 -4.38 15.47 13.53
CA CYS A 126 -4.24 15.19 12.09
C CYS A 126 -4.82 13.82 11.70
N ILE A 127 -4.65 12.80 12.53
CA ILE A 127 -5.20 11.46 12.27
C ILE A 127 -6.74 11.55 12.24
N ILE A 128 -7.35 12.14 13.26
CA ILE A 128 -8.82 12.25 13.37
C ILE A 128 -9.38 13.11 12.23
N LEU A 129 -8.79 14.28 12.00
CA LEU A 129 -9.24 15.20 10.95
C LEU A 129 -9.16 14.57 9.56
N GLY A 130 -8.04 13.90 9.25
CA GLY A 130 -7.87 13.21 7.97
C GLY A 130 -8.85 12.05 7.80
N PHE A 131 -9.16 11.33 8.87
CA PHE A 131 -10.13 10.24 8.83
C PHE A 131 -11.56 10.74 8.59
N ILE A 132 -11.95 11.87 9.21
CA ILE A 132 -13.22 12.55 8.93
C ILE A 132 -13.28 12.93 7.43
N GLY A 133 -12.23 13.52 6.89
CA GLY A 133 -12.15 13.83 5.46
C GLY A 133 -12.35 12.61 4.56
N ILE A 134 -11.76 11.45 4.92
CA ILE A 134 -11.93 10.19 4.18
C ILE A 134 -13.38 9.70 4.24
N ILE A 135 -14.03 9.74 5.40
CA ILE A 135 -15.44 9.36 5.55
C ILE A 135 -16.33 10.22 4.64
N LEU A 136 -16.09 11.52 4.58
CA LEU A 136 -16.84 12.45 3.72
C LEU A 136 -16.64 12.14 2.22
N ILE A 137 -15.41 11.79 1.81
CA ILE A 137 -15.12 11.43 0.41
C ILE A 137 -15.80 10.11 0.04
N THR A 138 -15.65 9.11 0.88
CA THR A 138 -16.08 7.76 0.55
C THR A 138 -17.55 7.54 0.75
N ASN A 139 -18.20 8.42 1.57
CA ASN A 139 -19.63 8.36 1.92
C ASN A 139 -20.10 6.89 2.03
N PRO A 140 -19.58 6.12 2.99
CA PRO A 140 -19.82 4.69 3.09
C PRO A 140 -21.30 4.45 3.43
N ASP A 141 -22.09 4.14 2.42
CA ASP A 141 -23.48 3.71 2.58
C ASP A 141 -23.57 2.44 3.45
N LYS A 142 -24.78 1.98 3.71
CA LYS A 142 -25.02 0.81 4.55
C LYS A 142 -24.11 -0.35 4.20
N ILE A 143 -23.31 -0.77 5.18
CA ILE A 143 -22.39 -1.91 5.02
C ILE A 143 -23.20 -3.19 5.14
N ASN A 144 -23.26 -3.97 4.07
CA ASN A 144 -24.06 -5.19 3.99
C ASN A 144 -23.28 -6.49 4.33
N SER A 145 -21.95 -6.40 4.52
CA SER A 145 -21.11 -7.59 4.74
C SER A 145 -20.14 -7.43 5.89
N HIS A 146 -20.42 -8.08 7.01
CA HIS A 146 -19.49 -8.15 8.14
C HIS A 146 -18.17 -8.85 7.78
N LEU A 147 -18.22 -9.88 6.93
CA LEU A 147 -17.03 -10.61 6.49
C LEU A 147 -16.07 -9.70 5.73
N GLY A 148 -16.58 -8.86 4.83
CA GLY A 148 -15.79 -7.87 4.12
C GLY A 148 -15.12 -6.87 5.07
N VAL A 149 -15.83 -6.41 6.11
CA VAL A 149 -15.31 -5.52 7.16
C VAL A 149 -14.14 -6.18 7.90
N TYR A 150 -14.31 -7.42 8.38
CA TYR A 150 -13.24 -8.14 9.10
C TYR A 150 -12.01 -8.35 8.22
N MET A 151 -12.21 -8.73 6.94
CA MET A 151 -11.09 -8.88 6.00
C MET A 151 -10.35 -7.56 5.79
N SER A 152 -11.06 -6.44 5.62
CA SER A 152 -10.45 -5.14 5.41
C SER A 152 -9.71 -4.63 6.66
N LEU A 153 -10.28 -4.83 7.87
CA LEU A 153 -9.61 -4.52 9.13
C LEU A 153 -8.35 -5.36 9.34
N PHE A 154 -8.44 -6.67 9.11
CA PHE A 154 -7.27 -7.55 9.21
C PHE A 154 -6.18 -7.14 8.22
N SER A 155 -6.55 -6.82 6.98
CA SER A 155 -5.64 -6.24 6.00
C SER A 155 -4.98 -4.97 6.53
N ALA A 156 -5.74 -4.05 7.14
CA ALA A 156 -5.20 -2.80 7.68
C ALA A 156 -4.17 -3.02 8.80
N ILE A 157 -4.39 -4.00 9.68
CA ILE A 157 -3.43 -4.40 10.72
C ILE A 157 -2.15 -4.96 10.07
N CYS A 158 -2.30 -5.85 9.08
CA CYS A 158 -1.17 -6.40 8.34
C CYS A 158 -0.38 -5.31 7.59
N VAL A 159 -1.08 -4.35 6.96
CA VAL A 159 -0.43 -3.18 6.34
C VAL A 159 0.39 -2.41 7.36
N SER A 160 -0.14 -2.21 8.57
CA SER A 160 0.58 -1.48 9.63
C SER A 160 1.86 -2.19 10.05
N GLY A 161 1.83 -3.51 10.25
CA GLY A 161 3.03 -4.32 10.49
C GLY A 161 4.05 -4.21 9.34
N GLY A 162 3.56 -4.23 8.10
CA GLY A 162 4.38 -3.99 6.91
C GLY A 162 5.03 -2.60 6.88
N ILE A 163 4.31 -1.54 7.24
CA ILE A 163 4.82 -0.17 7.32
C ILE A 163 5.91 -0.03 8.38
N ILE A 164 5.69 -0.58 9.57
CA ILE A 164 6.68 -0.57 10.66
C ILE A 164 7.97 -1.27 10.21
N SER A 165 7.84 -2.42 9.55
CA SER A 165 8.99 -3.14 8.98
C SER A 165 9.73 -2.31 7.92
N ILE A 166 8.99 -1.63 7.02
CA ILE A 166 9.59 -0.73 6.02
C ILE A 166 10.32 0.42 6.71
N SER A 167 9.70 1.06 7.70
CA SER A 167 10.31 2.17 8.43
C SER A 167 11.61 1.76 9.12
N TYR A 168 11.68 0.55 9.66
CA TYR A 168 12.89 -0.01 10.24
C TYR A 168 13.95 -0.34 9.17
N LEU A 169 13.58 -1.14 8.15
CA LEU A 169 14.50 -1.62 7.13
C LEU A 169 15.03 -0.50 6.23
N SER A 170 14.21 0.50 5.90
CA SER A 170 14.60 1.59 5.01
C SER A 170 15.78 2.43 5.53
N LYS A 171 16.01 2.40 6.84
CA LYS A 171 17.15 3.07 7.49
C LYS A 171 18.43 2.24 7.47
N LYS A 172 18.35 0.95 7.17
CA LYS A 172 19.47 -0.02 7.23
C LYS A 172 19.81 -0.61 5.87
N ASP A 173 18.80 -0.92 5.09
CA ASP A 173 18.94 -1.63 3.82
C ASP A 173 18.58 -0.74 2.63
N ARG A 174 19.06 -1.13 1.46
CA ARG A 174 18.72 -0.46 0.19
C ARG A 174 17.26 -0.74 -0.17
N THR A 175 16.59 0.25 -0.71
CA THR A 175 15.19 0.11 -1.15
C THR A 175 14.99 -1.07 -2.11
N MET A 176 15.88 -1.26 -3.08
CA MET A 176 15.81 -2.38 -4.02
C MET A 176 15.89 -3.73 -3.31
N THR A 177 16.76 -3.88 -2.30
CA THR A 177 16.86 -5.10 -1.47
C THR A 177 15.56 -5.37 -0.72
N ILE A 178 14.96 -4.33 -0.13
CA ILE A 178 13.69 -4.44 0.60
C ILE A 178 12.57 -4.92 -0.32
N LEU A 179 12.47 -4.34 -1.52
CA LEU A 179 11.46 -4.71 -2.50
C LEU A 179 11.70 -6.13 -3.05
N PHE A 180 12.95 -6.50 -3.31
CA PHE A 180 13.31 -7.82 -3.81
C PHE A 180 12.92 -8.93 -2.83
N TYR A 181 13.34 -8.82 -1.57
CA TYR A 181 12.96 -9.81 -0.55
C TYR A 181 11.45 -9.86 -0.32
N HIS A 182 10.77 -8.72 -0.34
CA HIS A 182 9.32 -8.70 -0.23
C HIS A 182 8.65 -9.46 -1.37
N SER A 183 9.05 -9.20 -2.62
CA SER A 183 8.48 -9.88 -3.78
C SER A 183 8.82 -11.38 -3.77
N LEU A 184 10.08 -11.72 -3.48
CA LEU A 184 10.56 -13.10 -3.43
C LEU A 184 9.82 -13.93 -2.38
N PHE A 185 9.84 -13.50 -1.11
CA PHE A 185 9.17 -14.26 -0.06
C PHE A 185 7.65 -14.27 -0.22
N SER A 186 7.04 -13.18 -0.67
CA SER A 186 5.60 -13.16 -0.95
C SER A 186 5.23 -14.15 -2.04
N SER A 187 5.99 -14.23 -3.13
CA SER A 187 5.71 -15.19 -4.21
C SER A 187 5.90 -16.64 -3.76
N LEU A 188 6.98 -16.93 -3.02
CA LEU A 188 7.26 -18.27 -2.51
C LEU A 188 6.20 -18.75 -1.50
N ILE A 189 5.90 -17.94 -0.49
CA ILE A 189 4.90 -18.28 0.53
C ILE A 189 3.53 -18.47 -0.13
N PHE A 190 3.16 -17.56 -1.04
CA PHE A 190 1.88 -17.61 -1.71
C PHE A 190 1.75 -18.82 -2.63
N PHE A 191 2.81 -19.18 -3.33
CA PHE A 191 2.87 -20.39 -4.16
C PHE A 191 2.69 -21.65 -3.31
N ILE A 192 3.39 -21.75 -2.16
CA ILE A 192 3.28 -22.92 -1.27
C ILE A 192 1.83 -23.10 -0.77
N ILE A 193 1.14 -22.01 -0.44
CA ILE A 193 -0.21 -22.06 0.15
C ILE A 193 -1.29 -22.27 -0.93
N PHE A 194 -1.16 -21.64 -2.10
CA PHE A 194 -2.22 -21.51 -3.10
C PHE A 194 -1.89 -22.09 -4.48
N ASN A 195 -0.85 -22.93 -4.61
CA ASN A 195 -0.44 -23.49 -5.91
C ASN A 195 -1.59 -24.13 -6.71
N HIS A 196 -2.50 -24.81 -6.01
CA HIS A 196 -3.67 -25.46 -6.60
C HIS A 196 -4.73 -24.50 -7.17
N LYS A 197 -4.64 -23.20 -6.85
CA LYS A 197 -5.56 -22.15 -7.33
C LYS A 197 -4.91 -21.24 -8.38
N ILE A 198 -3.60 -21.41 -8.62
CA ILE A 198 -2.88 -20.59 -9.58
C ILE A 198 -3.08 -21.17 -10.97
N ILE A 199 -3.68 -20.38 -11.86
CA ILE A 199 -3.99 -20.78 -13.23
C ILE A 199 -3.15 -19.90 -14.16
N PHE A 200 -2.50 -20.53 -15.14
CA PHE A 200 -1.81 -19.81 -16.21
C PHE A 200 -2.85 -19.17 -17.14
N GLY A 201 -2.79 -17.86 -17.23
CA GLY A 201 -3.68 -17.09 -18.10
C GLY A 201 -3.18 -17.00 -19.55
N SER A 202 -4.01 -16.39 -20.41
CA SER A 202 -3.62 -16.03 -21.76
C SER A 202 -2.41 -15.06 -21.79
N ASN A 203 -1.69 -14.99 -22.91
CA ASN A 203 -0.57 -14.03 -23.06
C ASN A 203 -0.98 -12.58 -22.80
N PHE A 204 -2.21 -12.23 -23.16
CA PHE A 204 -2.75 -10.89 -22.90
C PHE A 204 -2.96 -10.62 -21.39
N LEU A 205 -3.43 -11.62 -20.66
CA LEU A 205 -3.59 -11.51 -19.20
C LEU A 205 -2.23 -11.42 -18.49
N ILE A 206 -1.23 -12.17 -18.97
CA ILE A 206 0.16 -12.07 -18.46
C ILE A 206 0.71 -10.65 -18.65
N PHE A 207 0.46 -10.02 -19.79
CA PHE A 207 0.87 -8.64 -20.03
C PHE A 207 0.19 -7.65 -19.06
N LYS A 208 -1.09 -7.82 -18.77
CA LYS A 208 -1.81 -7.02 -17.75
C LYS A 208 -1.17 -7.17 -16.36
N TYR A 209 -0.78 -8.39 -15.96
CA TYR A 209 -0.07 -8.61 -14.70
C TYR A 209 1.32 -7.93 -14.67
N LEU A 210 2.04 -7.88 -15.79
CA LEU A 210 3.30 -7.16 -15.87
C LEU A 210 3.13 -5.66 -15.66
N ILE A 211 2.15 -5.04 -16.33
CA ILE A 211 1.84 -3.62 -16.14
C ILE A 211 1.47 -3.34 -14.69
N LEU A 212 0.58 -4.15 -14.11
CA LEU A 212 0.17 -4.04 -12.72
C LEU A 212 1.39 -4.17 -11.78
N THR A 213 2.32 -5.07 -12.07
CA THR A 213 3.54 -5.26 -11.29
C THR A 213 4.44 -4.04 -11.33
N VAL A 214 4.67 -3.47 -12.53
CA VAL A 214 5.51 -2.26 -12.68
C VAL A 214 4.89 -1.09 -11.90
N THR A 215 3.58 -0.87 -12.04
CA THR A 215 2.85 0.15 -11.27
C THR A 215 3.02 -0.05 -9.77
N ALA A 216 2.89 -1.29 -9.31
CA ALA A 216 3.06 -1.64 -7.90
C ALA A 216 4.49 -1.41 -7.40
N LEU A 217 5.51 -1.78 -8.19
CA LEU A 217 6.92 -1.60 -7.84
C LEU A 217 7.30 -0.12 -7.73
N ILE A 218 6.84 0.71 -8.66
CA ILE A 218 7.07 2.16 -8.62
C ILE A 218 6.42 2.73 -7.35
N GLY A 219 5.16 2.40 -7.08
CA GLY A 219 4.47 2.83 -5.87
C GLY A 219 5.20 2.40 -4.59
N GLN A 220 5.64 1.14 -4.51
CA GLN A 220 6.39 0.62 -3.36
C GLN A 220 7.78 1.24 -3.22
N PHE A 221 8.47 1.55 -4.32
CA PHE A 221 9.77 2.21 -4.30
C PHE A 221 9.66 3.58 -3.61
N PHE A 222 8.78 4.43 -4.10
CA PHE A 222 8.57 5.76 -3.51
C PHE A 222 8.03 5.70 -2.09
N ASN A 223 7.14 4.74 -1.79
CA ASN A 223 6.68 4.50 -0.43
C ASN A 223 7.83 4.15 0.51
N THR A 224 8.74 3.27 0.11
CA THR A 224 9.88 2.86 0.94
C THR A 224 10.87 4.01 1.12
N GLU A 225 11.15 4.77 0.06
CA GLU A 225 12.01 5.95 0.12
C GLU A 225 11.46 7.03 1.08
N SER A 226 10.14 7.18 1.16
CA SER A 226 9.51 8.18 2.04
C SER A 226 9.75 7.92 3.53
N TYR A 227 9.95 6.65 3.94
CA TYR A 227 10.20 6.28 5.34
C TYR A 227 11.65 6.40 5.78
N LYS A 228 12.61 6.65 4.88
CA LYS A 228 14.04 6.68 5.24
C LYS A 228 14.42 7.78 6.21
N ASN A 229 13.85 8.96 6.05
CA ASN A 229 14.36 10.17 6.69
C ASN A 229 13.29 10.94 7.48
N ASP A 230 12.11 10.39 7.69
CA ASP A 230 11.05 11.06 8.45
C ASP A 230 10.40 10.13 9.48
N LEU A 231 9.58 10.71 10.35
CA LEU A 231 8.81 9.97 11.34
C LEU A 231 7.75 9.10 10.64
N THR A 232 7.63 7.86 11.07
CA THR A 232 6.65 6.91 10.54
C THR A 232 5.22 7.47 10.58
N GLN A 233 4.87 8.13 11.69
CA GLN A 233 3.55 8.74 11.89
C GLN A 233 3.24 9.80 10.83
N LYS A 234 4.20 10.69 10.52
CA LYS A 234 4.01 11.73 9.49
C LYS A 234 3.80 11.13 8.11
N VAL A 235 4.64 10.18 7.73
CA VAL A 235 4.59 9.56 6.40
C VAL A 235 3.29 8.80 6.20
N VAL A 236 2.81 8.06 7.20
CA VAL A 236 1.56 7.29 7.06
C VAL A 236 0.34 8.20 6.93
N ILE A 237 0.31 9.36 7.62
CA ILE A 237 -0.78 10.35 7.50
C ILE A 237 -0.79 10.97 6.10
N LEU A 238 0.39 11.25 5.50
CA LEU A 238 0.48 11.69 4.11
C LEU A 238 -0.15 10.67 3.14
N GLY A 239 -0.22 9.41 3.54
CA GLY A 239 -0.90 8.35 2.80
C GLY A 239 -2.40 8.59 2.58
N TYR A 240 -3.04 9.49 3.34
CA TYR A 240 -4.43 9.90 3.10
C TYR A 240 -4.62 10.54 1.72
N SER A 241 -3.58 11.18 1.16
CA SER A 241 -3.65 11.75 -0.19
C SER A 241 -3.98 10.72 -1.29
N ARG A 242 -3.81 9.42 -1.02
CA ARG A 242 -4.22 8.36 -1.93
C ARG A 242 -5.70 8.42 -2.28
N ILE A 243 -6.57 8.83 -1.32
CA ILE A 243 -8.01 8.88 -1.57
C ILE A 243 -8.36 9.94 -2.62
N ILE A 244 -7.64 11.07 -2.63
CA ILE A 244 -7.83 12.14 -3.62
C ILE A 244 -7.59 11.61 -5.02
N PHE A 245 -6.45 10.92 -5.23
CA PHE A 245 -6.15 10.31 -6.53
C PHE A 245 -7.15 9.22 -6.90
N SER A 246 -7.59 8.40 -5.94
CA SER A 246 -8.59 7.36 -6.20
C SER A 246 -9.94 7.96 -6.62
N THR A 247 -10.37 9.07 -6.00
CA THR A 247 -11.60 9.76 -6.36
C THR A 247 -11.50 10.37 -7.76
N ILE A 248 -10.38 11.03 -8.07
CA ILE A 248 -10.16 11.64 -9.41
C ILE A 248 -10.13 10.54 -10.49
N LEU A 249 -9.38 9.45 -10.27
CA LEU A 249 -9.31 8.35 -11.23
C LEU A 249 -10.66 7.63 -11.38
N GLY A 250 -11.43 7.49 -10.30
CA GLY A 250 -12.77 6.95 -10.33
C GLY A 250 -13.71 7.80 -11.18
N ALA A 251 -13.66 9.12 -11.02
CA ALA A 251 -14.48 10.04 -11.81
C ALA A 251 -14.13 10.05 -13.31
N ILE A 252 -12.82 9.97 -13.64
CA ILE A 252 -12.37 10.04 -15.05
C ILE A 252 -12.58 8.70 -15.78
N ILE A 253 -12.37 7.55 -15.10
CA ILE A 253 -12.29 6.24 -15.77
C ILE A 253 -13.53 5.39 -15.52
N LEU A 254 -14.20 5.57 -14.38
CA LEU A 254 -15.39 4.80 -13.99
C LEU A 254 -16.67 5.64 -14.03
N ASP A 255 -16.60 6.90 -14.47
CA ASP A 255 -17.71 7.86 -14.50
C ASP A 255 -18.38 8.07 -13.13
N ASP A 256 -17.60 7.90 -12.03
CA ASP A 256 -18.08 8.12 -10.68
C ASP A 256 -18.43 9.61 -10.47
N GLN A 257 -19.65 9.91 -10.01
CA GLN A 257 -20.07 11.29 -9.75
C GLN A 257 -19.38 11.87 -8.51
N ILE A 258 -18.78 13.05 -8.67
CA ILE A 258 -18.19 13.80 -7.55
C ILE A 258 -19.26 14.67 -6.90
N SER A 259 -19.63 14.35 -5.65
CA SER A 259 -20.57 15.12 -4.86
C SER A 259 -19.90 16.29 -4.12
N TRP A 260 -20.71 17.23 -3.60
CA TRP A 260 -20.20 18.30 -2.74
C TRP A 260 -19.52 17.77 -1.45
N THR A 261 -19.99 16.66 -0.90
CA THR A 261 -19.37 16.00 0.26
C THR A 261 -17.98 15.49 -0.08
N ASN A 262 -17.76 14.97 -1.31
CA ASN A 262 -16.44 14.56 -1.76
C ASN A 262 -15.47 15.75 -1.82
N LEU A 263 -15.91 16.91 -2.35
CA LEU A 263 -15.08 18.11 -2.43
C LEU A 263 -14.70 18.65 -1.05
N LEU A 264 -15.65 18.68 -0.09
CA LEU A 264 -15.36 19.03 1.30
C LEU A 264 -14.35 18.07 1.93
N GLY A 265 -14.55 16.78 1.76
CA GLY A 265 -13.62 15.77 2.29
C GLY A 265 -12.21 15.88 1.68
N ILE A 266 -12.09 16.13 0.37
CA ILE A 266 -10.82 16.40 -0.31
C ILE A 266 -10.12 17.61 0.32
N SER A 267 -10.84 18.71 0.55
CA SER A 267 -10.30 19.92 1.16
C SER A 267 -9.75 19.65 2.57
N ILE A 268 -10.44 18.84 3.38
CA ILE A 268 -10.01 18.44 4.72
C ILE A 268 -8.73 17.57 4.63
N VAL A 269 -8.68 16.60 3.71
CA VAL A 269 -7.49 15.74 3.53
C VAL A 269 -6.28 16.57 3.08
N ILE A 270 -6.46 17.53 2.17
CA ILE A 270 -5.40 18.44 1.75
C ILE A 270 -4.91 19.26 2.95
N LEU A 271 -5.82 19.86 3.72
CA LEU A 271 -5.47 20.61 4.93
C LEU A 271 -4.68 19.75 5.93
N THR A 272 -5.11 18.51 6.15
CA THR A 272 -4.42 17.57 7.05
C THR A 272 -2.99 17.26 6.58
N THR A 273 -2.79 17.06 5.27
CA THR A 273 -1.45 16.80 4.71
C THR A 273 -0.50 17.99 4.87
N PHE A 274 -1.01 19.21 4.81
CA PHE A 274 -0.23 20.42 5.11
C PHE A 274 0.06 20.58 6.60
N LEU A 275 -0.93 20.38 7.46
CA LEU A 275 -0.77 20.51 8.91
C LEU A 275 0.28 19.56 9.48
N VAL A 276 0.31 18.32 9.04
CA VAL A 276 1.26 17.32 9.53
C VAL A 276 2.72 17.63 9.17
N GLN A 277 2.94 18.45 8.14
CA GLN A 277 4.29 18.85 7.71
C GLN A 277 4.85 20.05 8.49
N LYS A 278 3.99 20.92 9.05
CA LYS A 278 4.38 22.17 9.71
C LYS A 278 5.13 21.98 11.05
N LYS A 279 5.19 20.80 11.62
CA LYS A 279 5.90 20.47 12.86
C LYS A 279 6.59 19.12 12.71
#